data_1c4eb54cb4c246483e27edf4f5972339
#
_entry.id   1c4eb54cb4c246483e27edf4f5972339
#
_cell.length_a   1.000
_cell.length_b   1.000
_cell.length_c   1.000
_cell.angle_alpha   90.00
_cell.angle_beta   90.00
_cell.angle_gamma   90.00
#
_symmetry.space_group_name_H-M   'P 1'
#
loop_
_entity.id
_entity.type
_entity.pdbx_description
1 polymer ?
#
loop_
_entity_poly.entity_id
_entity_poly.type
_entity_poly.pdbx_seq_one_letter_code
_entity_poly.pdbx_strand_id
1 'polypeptide(L)'
;FISQILPELYDAGICNLAWEFTNSRAQQSLDELVTAETWDESKCTNLFIDLLGIGFTYREYAEVLKAAWSLNRSLDVHAPQFRVVGLGLPTYVEDPSLLEGRSATELELRNWWMGGHYQDVAAFHMANTVTNEILRSGGRAVVLMSSERTTTELVQWKQGLPTVSVGNLLHRWMGEGVARAVFHGAVADSEAAERVEALVAAAPEQPENFGIALDLATLGNVGLNEVIGSLDGNETSLRLKDVADSYIWLGNIESWRPCQLIDRVVTEENFGQLEARYRAIDPRPEQWTRDELEEIRREGQLKLSESWIQLPIPDEPPAKRNRFGRRRP
;
A
#
# COMPACT_ATOMS: atom_id res chain seq x y z
N PHE A 1 -9.98 9.80 -1.12
CA PHE A 1 -9.20 10.68 -1.99
C PHE A 1 -8.94 10.05 -3.37
N ILE A 2 -8.18 8.95 -3.48
CA ILE A 2 -7.84 8.34 -4.78
C ILE A 2 -9.10 8.06 -5.62
N SER A 3 -10.11 7.44 -5.05
CA SER A 3 -11.37 7.16 -5.73
C SER A 3 -12.08 8.39 -6.28
N GLN A 4 -11.87 9.54 -5.64
CA GLN A 4 -12.51 10.80 -6.02
C GLN A 4 -11.80 11.54 -7.14
N ILE A 5 -10.47 11.36 -7.29
CA ILE A 5 -9.68 12.07 -8.29
C ILE A 5 -9.48 11.31 -9.61
N LEU A 6 -10.03 10.09 -9.74
CA LEU A 6 -9.86 9.31 -10.97
C LEU A 6 -10.39 10.02 -12.22
N PRO A 7 -11.56 10.69 -12.20
CA PRO A 7 -12.03 11.44 -13.36
C PRO A 7 -11.06 12.55 -13.80
N GLU A 8 -10.54 13.33 -12.85
CA GLU A 8 -9.60 14.42 -13.10
C GLU A 8 -8.25 13.89 -13.64
N LEU A 9 -7.80 12.75 -13.13
CA LEU A 9 -6.61 12.07 -13.66
C LEU A 9 -6.84 11.65 -15.11
N TYR A 10 -8.00 11.08 -15.39
CA TYR A 10 -8.36 10.66 -16.74
C TYR A 10 -8.41 11.84 -17.71
N ASP A 11 -9.04 12.94 -17.32
CA ASP A 11 -9.11 14.19 -18.10
C ASP A 11 -7.72 14.80 -18.35
N ALA A 12 -6.78 14.60 -17.41
CA ALA A 12 -5.38 14.97 -17.58
C ALA A 12 -4.57 13.98 -18.45
N GLY A 13 -5.22 12.97 -19.04
CA GLY A 13 -4.59 11.97 -19.88
C GLY A 13 -3.84 10.86 -19.12
N ILE A 14 -4.15 10.66 -17.84
CA ILE A 14 -3.62 9.59 -17.00
C ILE A 14 -4.68 8.48 -16.93
N CYS A 15 -4.55 7.48 -17.80
CA CYS A 15 -5.54 6.42 -17.93
C CYS A 15 -5.19 5.13 -17.14
N ASN A 16 -4.18 5.17 -16.27
CA ASN A 16 -3.75 4.00 -15.52
C ASN A 16 -3.51 4.35 -14.06
N LEU A 17 -4.01 3.50 -13.17
CA LEU A 17 -3.63 3.42 -11.77
C LEU A 17 -2.84 2.13 -11.55
N ALA A 18 -1.54 2.23 -11.35
CA ALA A 18 -0.70 1.10 -10.97
C ALA A 18 -0.68 1.02 -9.43
N TRP A 19 -1.15 -0.11 -8.86
CA TRP A 19 -1.45 -0.17 -7.44
C TRP A 19 -0.81 -1.37 -6.74
N GLU A 20 -0.04 -1.08 -5.68
CA GLU A 20 0.66 -2.11 -4.89
C GLU A 20 -0.30 -3.10 -4.21
N PHE A 21 -1.46 -2.64 -3.77
CA PHE A 21 -2.43 -3.46 -3.03
C PHE A 21 -3.36 -4.27 -3.93
N THR A 22 -2.94 -4.54 -5.15
CA THR A 22 -3.58 -5.49 -6.06
C THR A 22 -2.54 -6.44 -6.65
N ASN A 23 -2.93 -7.71 -6.82
CA ASN A 23 -2.01 -8.76 -7.26
C ASN A 23 -1.74 -8.67 -8.77
N SER A 24 -0.47 -8.63 -9.15
CA SER A 24 -0.06 -8.60 -10.56
C SER A 24 -0.51 -9.84 -11.36
N ARG A 25 -0.63 -11.00 -10.71
CA ARG A 25 -1.15 -12.21 -11.35
C ARG A 25 -2.66 -12.18 -11.61
N ALA A 26 -3.38 -11.32 -10.89
CA ALA A 26 -4.82 -11.15 -11.06
C ALA A 26 -5.17 -10.10 -12.13
N GLN A 27 -4.21 -9.66 -12.98
CA GLN A 27 -4.43 -8.57 -13.93
C GLN A 27 -5.63 -8.80 -14.85
N GLN A 28 -5.80 -10.00 -15.36
CA GLN A 28 -6.97 -10.31 -16.19
C GLN A 28 -8.28 -10.10 -15.42
N SER A 29 -8.35 -10.57 -14.16
CA SER A 29 -9.54 -10.41 -13.32
C SER A 29 -9.79 -8.95 -12.93
N LEU A 30 -8.72 -8.14 -12.76
CA LEU A 30 -8.81 -6.69 -12.57
C LEU A 30 -9.41 -6.01 -13.80
N ASP A 31 -8.84 -6.28 -14.99
CA ASP A 31 -9.31 -5.71 -16.25
C ASP A 31 -10.80 -6.09 -16.49
N GLU A 32 -11.16 -7.35 -16.28
CA GLU A 32 -12.54 -7.80 -16.38
C GLU A 32 -13.48 -7.13 -15.37
N LEU A 33 -13.04 -6.90 -14.13
CA LEU A 33 -13.87 -6.28 -13.10
C LEU A 33 -14.16 -4.82 -13.42
N VAL A 34 -13.12 -4.04 -13.75
CA VAL A 34 -13.27 -2.60 -13.98
C VAL A 34 -13.94 -2.27 -15.33
N THR A 35 -14.10 -3.25 -16.22
CA THR A 35 -14.76 -3.09 -17.52
C THR A 35 -16.11 -3.82 -17.62
N ALA A 36 -16.52 -4.54 -16.58
CA ALA A 36 -17.77 -5.30 -16.56
C ALA A 36 -19.01 -4.42 -16.78
N GLU A 37 -20.07 -4.99 -17.33
CA GLU A 37 -21.36 -4.30 -17.47
C GLU A 37 -21.99 -3.99 -16.11
N THR A 38 -21.83 -4.91 -15.16
CA THR A 38 -22.33 -4.79 -13.78
C THR A 38 -21.20 -4.99 -12.78
N TRP A 39 -21.26 -4.24 -11.69
CA TRP A 39 -20.29 -4.39 -10.60
C TRP A 39 -20.46 -5.73 -9.88
N ASP A 40 -19.35 -6.45 -9.67
CA ASP A 40 -19.28 -7.72 -8.94
C ASP A 40 -18.49 -7.56 -7.64
N GLU A 41 -19.21 -7.45 -6.52
CA GLU A 41 -18.60 -7.29 -5.19
C GLU A 41 -17.78 -8.50 -4.76
N SER A 42 -18.24 -9.72 -5.08
CA SER A 42 -17.54 -10.96 -4.74
C SER A 42 -16.22 -11.06 -5.49
N LYS A 43 -16.22 -10.76 -6.79
CA LYS A 43 -15.00 -10.73 -7.60
C LYS A 43 -14.01 -9.69 -7.07
N CYS A 44 -14.50 -8.51 -6.69
CA CYS A 44 -13.68 -7.46 -6.09
C CYS A 44 -13.03 -7.93 -4.79
N THR A 45 -13.79 -8.52 -3.88
CA THR A 45 -13.27 -9.03 -2.60
C THR A 45 -12.20 -10.10 -2.80
N ASN A 46 -12.42 -11.03 -3.73
CA ASN A 46 -11.48 -12.11 -4.03
C ASN A 46 -10.13 -11.59 -4.56
N LEU A 47 -10.11 -10.47 -5.29
CA LEU A 47 -8.86 -9.86 -5.75
C LEU A 47 -7.95 -9.43 -4.61
N PHE A 48 -8.51 -8.93 -3.49
CA PHE A 48 -7.72 -8.56 -2.32
C PHE A 48 -7.26 -9.77 -1.50
N ILE A 49 -8.05 -10.83 -1.45
CA ILE A 49 -7.67 -12.09 -0.80
C ILE A 49 -6.43 -12.68 -1.45
N ASP A 50 -6.30 -12.54 -2.75
CA ASP A 50 -5.20 -13.10 -3.52
C ASP A 50 -3.87 -12.36 -3.38
N LEU A 51 -3.84 -11.20 -2.75
CA LEU A 51 -2.59 -10.46 -2.55
C LEU A 51 -1.77 -11.03 -1.37
N LEU A 52 -2.35 -11.05 -0.18
CA LEU A 52 -1.67 -11.43 1.06
C LEU A 52 -2.44 -12.51 1.84
N GLY A 53 -3.04 -13.46 1.14
CA GLY A 53 -3.93 -14.43 1.78
C GLY A 53 -5.27 -13.79 2.12
N ILE A 54 -5.49 -13.41 3.36
CA ILE A 54 -6.72 -12.74 3.83
C ILE A 54 -6.47 -11.28 4.24
N GLY A 55 -5.34 -10.68 3.82
CA GLY A 55 -4.98 -9.31 4.15
C GLY A 55 -5.58 -8.25 3.21
N PHE A 56 -5.63 -7.02 3.68
CA PHE A 56 -6.01 -5.83 2.91
C PHE A 56 -7.43 -5.80 2.33
N THR A 57 -8.37 -6.55 2.88
CA THR A 57 -9.78 -6.53 2.48
C THR A 57 -10.52 -5.35 3.11
N TYR A 58 -10.16 -4.13 2.70
CA TYR A 58 -10.78 -2.90 3.16
C TYR A 58 -11.81 -2.37 2.17
N ARG A 59 -12.90 -1.80 2.70
CA ARG A 59 -13.97 -1.18 1.89
C ARG A 59 -13.45 -0.05 1.02
N GLU A 60 -12.57 0.78 1.59
CA GLU A 60 -11.96 1.91 0.90
C GLU A 60 -11.13 1.46 -0.31
N TYR A 61 -10.53 0.26 -0.25
CA TYR A 61 -9.82 -0.32 -1.37
C TYR A 61 -10.79 -0.81 -2.46
N ALA A 62 -11.89 -1.44 -2.07
CA ALA A 62 -12.95 -1.82 -2.99
C ALA A 62 -13.58 -0.59 -3.68
N GLU A 63 -13.71 0.53 -2.95
CA GLU A 63 -14.21 1.79 -3.51
C GLU A 63 -13.31 2.37 -4.61
N VAL A 64 -11.98 2.19 -4.53
CA VAL A 64 -11.08 2.61 -5.62
C VAL A 64 -11.35 1.82 -6.90
N LEU A 65 -11.49 0.49 -6.81
CA LEU A 65 -11.83 -0.34 -7.96
C LEU A 65 -13.23 -0.01 -8.52
N LYS A 66 -14.19 0.22 -7.63
CA LYS A 66 -15.55 0.60 -8.01
C LYS A 66 -15.60 1.98 -8.68
N ALA A 67 -14.76 2.92 -8.25
CA ALA A 67 -14.63 4.21 -8.89
C ALA A 67 -14.05 4.08 -10.31
N ALA A 68 -13.03 3.24 -10.50
CA ALA A 68 -12.47 2.95 -11.83
C ALA A 68 -13.52 2.30 -12.75
N TRP A 69 -14.30 1.34 -12.23
CA TRP A 69 -15.42 0.74 -12.94
C TRP A 69 -16.49 1.80 -13.31
N SER A 70 -16.91 2.65 -12.37
CA SER A 70 -17.89 3.70 -12.61
C SER A 70 -17.41 4.69 -13.66
N LEU A 71 -16.14 5.09 -13.61
CA LEU A 71 -15.51 5.93 -14.63
C LEU A 71 -15.64 5.27 -16.01
N ASN A 72 -15.19 4.01 -16.16
CA ASN A 72 -15.28 3.28 -17.43
C ASN A 72 -16.71 3.16 -17.97
N ARG A 73 -17.71 3.03 -17.09
CA ARG A 73 -19.13 3.01 -17.49
C ARG A 73 -19.64 4.36 -17.99
N SER A 74 -18.99 5.45 -17.62
CA SER A 74 -19.35 6.81 -18.07
C SER A 74 -18.63 7.25 -19.35
N LEU A 75 -17.61 6.51 -19.78
CA LEU A 75 -16.83 6.85 -20.98
C LEU A 75 -17.57 6.49 -22.27
N ASP A 76 -17.27 7.23 -23.33
CA ASP A 76 -17.70 6.87 -24.67
C ASP A 76 -17.11 5.51 -25.11
N VAL A 77 -17.86 4.76 -25.92
CA VAL A 77 -17.46 3.43 -26.40
C VAL A 77 -16.11 3.38 -27.12
N HIS A 78 -15.65 4.50 -27.65
CA HIS A 78 -14.36 4.61 -28.36
C HIS A 78 -13.27 5.26 -27.50
N ALA A 79 -13.60 5.72 -26.30
CA ALA A 79 -12.62 6.29 -25.39
C ALA A 79 -11.71 5.19 -24.81
N PRO A 80 -10.43 5.46 -24.59
CA PRO A 80 -9.55 4.52 -23.92
C PRO A 80 -10.08 4.28 -22.50
N GLN A 81 -10.15 3.03 -22.08
CA GLN A 81 -10.62 2.70 -20.73
C GLN A 81 -9.56 3.06 -19.68
N PHE A 82 -10.03 3.44 -18.51
CA PHE A 82 -9.19 3.59 -17.32
C PHE A 82 -8.83 2.20 -16.81
N ARG A 83 -7.55 1.96 -16.61
CA ARG A 83 -7.03 0.65 -16.23
C ARG A 83 -6.47 0.67 -14.81
N VAL A 84 -6.72 -0.38 -14.05
CA VAL A 84 -6.02 -0.63 -12.77
C VAL A 84 -5.00 -1.74 -13.00
N VAL A 85 -3.72 -1.44 -12.75
CA VAL A 85 -2.62 -2.38 -12.96
C VAL A 85 -2.13 -2.88 -11.60
N GLY A 86 -2.23 -4.18 -11.37
CA GLY A 86 -1.77 -4.82 -10.15
C GLY A 86 -0.25 -4.89 -10.09
N LEU A 87 0.33 -4.38 -9.00
CA LEU A 87 1.77 -4.39 -8.78
C LEU A 87 2.22 -5.42 -7.75
N GLY A 88 1.34 -5.80 -6.82
CA GLY A 88 1.69 -6.67 -5.71
C GLY A 88 2.17 -8.04 -6.14
N LEU A 89 3.21 -8.54 -5.47
CA LEU A 89 3.63 -9.94 -5.58
C LEU A 89 2.80 -10.79 -4.63
N PRO A 90 2.33 -11.96 -5.06
CA PRO A 90 1.76 -12.93 -4.14
C PRO A 90 2.79 -13.32 -3.08
N THR A 91 2.41 -13.25 -1.82
CA THR A 91 3.28 -13.60 -0.68
C THR A 91 2.98 -14.98 -0.12
N TYR A 92 2.05 -15.70 -0.70
CA TYR A 92 1.66 -17.04 -0.30
C TYR A 92 2.20 -18.09 -1.27
N VAL A 93 2.26 -19.31 -0.79
CA VAL A 93 2.57 -20.48 -1.63
C VAL A 93 1.28 -20.96 -2.29
N GLU A 94 1.22 -20.95 -3.61
CA GLU A 94 0.03 -21.34 -4.37
C GLU A 94 -0.31 -22.82 -4.18
N ASP A 95 0.73 -23.66 -4.10
CA ASP A 95 0.59 -25.08 -3.87
C ASP A 95 1.17 -25.45 -2.51
N PRO A 96 0.34 -25.60 -1.46
CA PRO A 96 0.81 -25.98 -0.13
C PRO A 96 1.55 -27.33 -0.10
N SER A 97 1.30 -28.22 -1.05
CA SER A 97 1.99 -29.50 -1.14
C SER A 97 3.51 -29.35 -1.35
N LEU A 98 3.93 -28.24 -1.93
CA LEU A 98 5.35 -27.90 -2.07
C LEU A 98 6.05 -27.67 -0.72
N LEU A 99 5.30 -27.45 0.34
CA LEU A 99 5.81 -27.28 1.71
C LEU A 99 5.72 -28.56 2.54
N GLU A 100 4.99 -29.57 2.08
CA GLU A 100 4.88 -30.86 2.76
C GLU A 100 6.25 -31.52 2.86
N GLY A 101 6.60 -31.98 4.06
CA GLY A 101 7.90 -32.61 4.32
C GLY A 101 9.09 -31.66 4.40
N ARG A 102 8.90 -30.35 4.32
CA ARG A 102 9.95 -29.36 4.50
C ARG A 102 10.34 -29.22 5.97
N SER A 103 11.64 -29.01 6.20
CA SER A 103 12.16 -28.80 7.55
C SER A 103 11.76 -27.41 8.10
N ALA A 104 11.77 -27.27 9.44
CA ALA A 104 11.58 -25.97 10.08
C ALA A 104 12.58 -24.93 9.56
N THR A 105 13.82 -25.34 9.26
CA THR A 105 14.86 -24.47 8.69
C THR A 105 14.47 -23.94 7.31
N GLU A 106 13.82 -24.73 6.47
CA GLU A 106 13.35 -24.28 5.15
C GLU A 106 12.19 -23.28 5.28
N LEU A 107 11.31 -23.47 6.27
CA LEU A 107 10.25 -22.52 6.62
C LEU A 107 10.83 -21.21 7.18
N GLU A 108 11.88 -21.29 8.02
CA GLU A 108 12.62 -20.14 8.53
C GLU A 108 13.33 -19.39 7.42
N LEU A 109 13.97 -20.06 6.49
CA LEU A 109 14.61 -19.46 5.31
C LEU A 109 13.58 -18.75 4.43
N ARG A 110 12.40 -19.35 4.26
CA ARG A 110 11.31 -18.71 3.54
C ARG A 110 10.82 -17.45 4.27
N ASN A 111 10.63 -17.53 5.58
CA ASN A 111 10.23 -16.36 6.38
C ASN A 111 11.29 -15.27 6.34
N TRP A 112 12.57 -15.64 6.33
CA TRP A 112 13.69 -14.72 6.16
C TRP A 112 13.70 -14.11 4.76
N TRP A 113 13.51 -14.91 3.72
CA TRP A 113 13.38 -14.45 2.33
C TRP A 113 12.22 -13.44 2.19
N MET A 114 11.07 -13.78 2.73
CA MET A 114 9.89 -12.90 2.75
C MET A 114 10.12 -11.60 3.54
N GLY A 115 10.87 -11.66 4.63
CA GLY A 115 11.14 -10.49 5.48
C GLY A 115 12.27 -9.59 4.98
N GLY A 116 13.36 -10.16 4.44
CA GLY A 116 14.59 -9.44 4.12
C GLY A 116 14.74 -9.08 2.64
N HIS A 117 14.68 -10.09 1.78
CA HIS A 117 14.90 -9.91 0.34
C HIS A 117 13.63 -9.64 -0.46
N TYR A 118 12.46 -9.87 0.14
CA TYR A 118 11.18 -9.61 -0.51
C TYR A 118 11.07 -8.15 -1.00
N GLN A 119 11.57 -7.20 -0.22
CA GLN A 119 11.49 -5.78 -0.55
C GLN A 119 12.18 -5.47 -1.88
N ASP A 120 13.41 -5.96 -2.08
CA ASP A 120 14.18 -5.72 -3.30
C ASP A 120 13.54 -6.43 -4.50
N VAL A 121 13.16 -7.68 -4.35
CA VAL A 121 12.48 -8.46 -5.41
C VAL A 121 11.16 -7.80 -5.79
N ALA A 122 10.38 -7.36 -4.82
CA ALA A 122 9.13 -6.67 -5.05
C ALA A 122 9.33 -5.33 -5.77
N ALA A 123 10.37 -4.55 -5.40
CA ALA A 123 10.67 -3.29 -6.06
C ALA A 123 10.98 -3.47 -7.54
N PHE A 124 11.84 -4.44 -7.89
CA PHE A 124 12.14 -4.76 -9.29
C PHE A 124 10.92 -5.28 -10.05
N HIS A 125 10.13 -6.14 -9.44
CA HIS A 125 8.91 -6.66 -10.04
C HIS A 125 7.93 -5.53 -10.34
N MET A 126 7.62 -4.68 -9.36
CA MET A 126 6.67 -3.58 -9.52
C MET A 126 7.13 -2.57 -10.58
N ALA A 127 8.41 -2.17 -10.56
CA ALA A 127 8.96 -1.25 -11.54
C ALA A 127 8.94 -1.84 -12.96
N ASN A 128 9.24 -3.14 -13.12
CA ASN A 128 9.12 -3.83 -14.41
C ASN A 128 7.67 -3.93 -14.88
N THR A 129 6.72 -4.18 -13.97
CA THR A 129 5.30 -4.24 -14.30
C THR A 129 4.82 -2.88 -14.81
N VAL A 130 5.12 -1.78 -14.12
CA VAL A 130 4.81 -0.43 -14.60
C VAL A 130 5.40 -0.19 -16.00
N THR A 131 6.65 -0.57 -16.18
CA THR A 131 7.35 -0.37 -17.48
C THR A 131 6.71 -1.18 -18.59
N ASN A 132 6.42 -2.45 -18.35
CA ASN A 132 5.92 -3.35 -19.40
C ASN A 132 4.44 -3.11 -19.73
N GLU A 133 3.61 -2.88 -18.71
CA GLU A 133 2.16 -2.76 -18.84
C GLU A 133 1.73 -1.35 -19.28
N ILE A 134 2.53 -0.33 -18.99
CA ILE A 134 2.13 1.07 -19.17
C ILE A 134 3.13 1.84 -20.02
N LEU A 135 4.39 1.96 -19.59
CA LEU A 135 5.33 2.90 -20.18
C LEU A 135 5.75 2.50 -21.62
N ARG A 136 5.87 1.21 -21.92
CA ARG A 136 6.23 0.73 -23.26
C ARG A 136 5.19 1.09 -24.34
N SER A 137 3.94 1.23 -23.95
CA SER A 137 2.87 1.69 -24.85
C SER A 137 2.77 3.21 -24.95
N GLY A 138 3.65 3.96 -24.28
CA GLY A 138 3.57 5.42 -24.18
C GLY A 138 2.50 5.91 -23.20
N GLY A 139 1.96 5.02 -22.36
CA GLY A 139 0.94 5.34 -21.37
C GLY A 139 1.49 6.16 -20.20
N ARG A 140 0.58 6.84 -19.49
CA ARG A 140 0.84 7.57 -18.25
C ARG A 140 0.08 6.90 -17.10
N ALA A 141 0.65 6.94 -15.89
CA ALA A 141 0.04 6.34 -14.72
C ALA A 141 0.26 7.17 -13.46
N VAL A 142 -0.69 7.07 -12.54
CA VAL A 142 -0.40 7.24 -11.12
C VAL A 142 0.05 5.89 -10.57
N VAL A 143 1.17 5.87 -9.84
CA VAL A 143 1.69 4.67 -9.18
C VAL A 143 1.46 4.84 -7.67
N LEU A 144 0.49 4.11 -7.14
CA LEU A 144 0.08 4.18 -5.73
C LEU A 144 0.70 3.03 -4.93
N MET A 145 1.53 3.39 -3.97
CA MET A 145 2.23 2.42 -3.13
C MET A 145 2.59 3.00 -1.76
N SER A 146 3.11 2.18 -0.87
CA SER A 146 3.62 2.63 0.42
C SER A 146 4.75 3.65 0.25
N SER A 147 4.86 4.58 1.21
CA SER A 147 5.82 5.68 1.17
C SER A 147 7.27 5.21 1.02
N GLU A 148 7.63 4.10 1.64
CA GLU A 148 8.97 3.49 1.56
C GLU A 148 9.36 3.11 0.13
N ARG A 149 8.39 2.68 -0.68
CA ARG A 149 8.61 2.23 -2.05
C ARG A 149 8.67 3.37 -3.05
N THR A 150 8.30 4.57 -2.64
CA THR A 150 8.25 5.74 -3.53
C THR A 150 9.52 6.58 -3.51
N THR A 151 10.51 6.28 -2.65
CA THR A 151 11.75 7.07 -2.55
C THR A 151 12.54 7.06 -3.85
N THR A 152 12.93 8.25 -4.34
CA THR A 152 13.75 8.37 -5.56
C THR A 152 15.23 8.14 -5.28
N GLU A 153 15.67 8.30 -4.03
CA GLU A 153 17.01 8.02 -3.57
C GLU A 153 17.10 6.67 -2.87
N LEU A 154 18.32 6.12 -2.79
CA LEU A 154 18.60 4.92 -2.01
C LEU A 154 18.51 5.26 -0.54
N VAL A 155 17.61 4.60 0.17
CA VAL A 155 17.43 4.80 1.60
C VAL A 155 18.10 3.65 2.35
N GLN A 156 18.99 3.97 3.24
CA GLN A 156 19.59 3.00 4.15
C GLN A 156 18.70 2.91 5.40
N TRP A 157 17.97 1.82 5.49
CA TRP A 157 17.14 1.51 6.65
C TRP A 157 17.96 0.75 7.68
N LYS A 158 18.19 1.36 8.87
CA LYS A 158 18.99 0.77 9.96
C LYS A 158 20.42 0.35 9.50
N GLN A 159 21.02 -0.62 10.15
CA GLN A 159 22.40 -1.08 9.92
C GLN A 159 22.56 -1.97 8.68
N GLY A 160 21.62 -1.89 7.73
CA GLY A 160 21.63 -2.72 6.52
C GLY A 160 22.27 -2.04 5.31
N LEU A 161 22.27 -2.76 4.19
CA LEU A 161 22.61 -2.18 2.90
C LEU A 161 21.47 -1.25 2.43
N PRO A 162 21.79 -0.20 1.63
CA PRO A 162 20.76 0.62 1.02
C PRO A 162 19.80 -0.23 0.19
N THR A 163 18.49 -0.05 0.41
CA THR A 163 17.45 -0.75 -0.33
C THR A 163 17.03 0.02 -1.57
N VAL A 164 16.81 -0.72 -2.65
CA VAL A 164 16.27 -0.18 -3.89
C VAL A 164 14.76 -0.10 -3.77
N SER A 165 14.18 1.06 -4.07
CA SER A 165 12.74 1.26 -4.13
C SER A 165 12.21 1.28 -5.56
N VAL A 166 10.91 1.16 -5.74
CA VAL A 166 10.25 1.33 -7.05
C VAL A 166 10.48 2.75 -7.58
N GLY A 167 10.31 3.75 -6.72
CA GLY A 167 10.57 5.16 -7.07
C GLY A 167 11.99 5.40 -7.54
N ASN A 168 12.98 4.80 -6.86
CA ASN A 168 14.38 4.88 -7.26
C ASN A 168 14.63 4.25 -8.65
N LEU A 169 14.07 3.08 -8.93
CA LEU A 169 14.19 2.43 -10.23
C LEU A 169 13.52 3.25 -11.34
N LEU A 170 12.28 3.66 -11.15
CA LEU A 170 11.54 4.44 -12.14
C LEU A 170 12.22 5.79 -12.40
N HIS A 171 12.66 6.47 -11.34
CA HIS A 171 13.37 7.75 -11.47
C HIS A 171 14.68 7.59 -12.26
N ARG A 172 15.45 6.53 -11.99
CA ARG A 172 16.69 6.24 -12.75
C ARG A 172 16.45 5.91 -14.21
N TRP A 173 15.33 5.26 -14.52
CA TRP A 173 15.00 4.88 -15.91
C TRP A 173 14.37 6.02 -16.70
N MET A 174 13.55 6.85 -16.06
CA MET A 174 12.72 7.87 -16.70
C MET A 174 13.17 9.31 -16.46
N GLY A 175 14.07 9.54 -15.48
CA GLY A 175 14.51 10.89 -15.11
C GLY A 175 13.35 11.81 -14.76
N GLU A 176 13.29 12.96 -15.45
CA GLU A 176 12.22 13.97 -15.28
C GLU A 176 10.83 13.48 -15.72
N GLY A 177 10.71 12.30 -16.33
CA GLY A 177 9.44 11.68 -16.65
C GLY A 177 8.68 11.12 -15.43
N VAL A 178 9.28 11.15 -14.24
CA VAL A 178 8.67 10.69 -12.99
C VAL A 178 8.58 11.85 -12.00
N ALA A 179 7.37 12.20 -11.61
CA ALA A 179 7.12 13.09 -10.48
C ALA A 179 6.62 12.28 -9.29
N ARG A 180 7.03 12.68 -8.09
CA ARG A 180 6.71 12.00 -6.85
C ARG A 180 5.96 12.91 -5.89
N ALA A 181 4.82 12.42 -5.41
CA ALA A 181 4.07 13.03 -4.32
C ALA A 181 4.12 12.15 -3.08
N VAL A 182 4.31 12.77 -1.92
CA VAL A 182 4.22 12.10 -0.61
C VAL A 182 2.97 12.56 0.08
N PHE A 183 2.19 11.62 0.58
CA PHE A 183 1.03 11.94 1.42
C PHE A 183 1.48 12.29 2.83
N HIS A 184 0.76 13.25 3.43
CA HIS A 184 0.88 13.53 4.86
C HIS A 184 0.66 12.23 5.63
N GLY A 185 1.63 11.87 6.44
CA GLY A 185 1.56 10.73 7.35
C GLY A 185 1.53 11.20 8.80
N ALA A 186 1.62 10.26 9.72
CA ALA A 186 1.79 10.59 11.12
C ALA A 186 3.12 11.31 11.31
N VAL A 187 3.08 12.55 11.73
CA VAL A 187 4.26 13.34 12.02
C VAL A 187 4.66 13.07 13.47
N ALA A 188 5.81 12.43 13.65
CA ALA A 188 6.31 12.12 14.98
C ALA A 188 6.84 13.35 15.74
N ASP A 189 7.09 14.45 15.02
CA ASP A 189 7.64 15.69 15.56
C ASP A 189 6.58 16.80 15.54
N SER A 190 6.29 17.36 16.72
CA SER A 190 5.34 18.46 16.89
C SER A 190 5.75 19.72 16.10
N GLU A 191 7.04 20.01 15.98
CA GLU A 191 7.53 21.17 15.22
C GLU A 191 7.30 21.02 13.72
N ALA A 192 7.46 19.82 13.17
CA ALA A 192 7.15 19.52 11.77
C ALA A 192 5.65 19.59 11.52
N ALA A 193 4.81 19.11 12.44
CA ALA A 193 3.36 19.23 12.38
C ALA A 193 2.93 20.70 12.35
N GLU A 194 3.43 21.52 13.26
CA GLU A 194 3.15 22.95 13.31
C GLU A 194 3.53 23.68 12.01
N ARG A 195 4.66 23.32 11.40
CA ARG A 195 5.06 23.86 10.10
C ARG A 195 4.12 23.47 8.97
N VAL A 196 3.69 22.21 8.92
CA VAL A 196 2.69 21.76 7.92
C VAL A 196 1.37 22.51 8.12
N GLU A 197 0.88 22.60 9.35
CA GLU A 197 -0.36 23.31 9.67
C GLU A 197 -0.28 24.80 9.32
N ALA A 198 0.85 25.46 9.60
CA ALA A 198 1.07 26.86 9.23
C ALA A 198 1.04 27.08 7.71
N LEU A 199 1.61 26.14 6.94
CA LEU A 199 1.58 26.20 5.48
C LEU A 199 0.17 25.96 4.92
N VAL A 200 -0.54 24.99 5.50
CA VAL A 200 -1.95 24.72 5.16
C VAL A 200 -2.82 25.95 5.45
N ALA A 201 -2.64 26.58 6.61
CA ALA A 201 -3.39 27.80 6.99
C ALA A 201 -3.10 28.98 6.07
N ALA A 202 -1.90 29.05 5.47
CA ALA A 202 -1.51 30.10 4.53
C ALA A 202 -1.94 29.81 3.08
N ALA A 203 -2.43 28.59 2.78
CA ALA A 203 -2.88 28.23 1.45
C ALA A 203 -4.21 28.97 1.10
N PRO A 204 -4.40 29.40 -0.16
CA PRO A 204 -5.66 30.00 -0.59
C PRO A 204 -6.84 29.05 -0.37
N GLU A 205 -8.06 29.63 -0.28
CA GLU A 205 -9.30 28.92 0.02
C GLU A 205 -9.37 27.50 -0.57
N GLN A 206 -9.58 26.55 0.33
CA GLN A 206 -9.55 25.13 0.00
C GLN A 206 -10.97 24.66 -0.28
N PRO A 207 -11.18 23.92 -1.37
CA PRO A 207 -12.44 23.20 -1.52
C PRO A 207 -12.57 22.18 -0.39
N GLU A 208 -13.69 22.22 0.31
CA GLU A 208 -14.04 21.17 1.28
C GLU A 208 -13.94 19.79 0.59
N ASN A 209 -13.16 18.87 1.15
CA ASN A 209 -12.98 17.47 0.72
C ASN A 209 -11.85 17.19 -0.29
N PHE A 210 -10.92 18.09 -0.60
CA PHE A 210 -9.75 17.79 -1.45
C PHE A 210 -8.43 17.93 -0.68
N GLY A 211 -7.45 17.11 -1.05
CA GLY A 211 -6.09 17.26 -0.57
C GLY A 211 -5.43 18.53 -1.11
N ILE A 212 -4.47 19.06 -0.38
CA ILE A 212 -3.71 20.23 -0.78
C ILE A 212 -2.33 19.75 -1.20
N ALA A 213 -1.91 20.09 -2.42
CA ALA A 213 -0.53 19.94 -2.82
C ALA A 213 0.28 21.14 -2.31
N LEU A 214 1.25 20.89 -1.45
CA LEU A 214 2.13 21.90 -0.88
C LEU A 214 3.44 21.95 -1.66
N ASP A 215 3.91 23.17 -1.95
CA ASP A 215 5.21 23.39 -2.53
C ASP A 215 6.32 22.99 -1.55
N LEU A 216 7.30 22.22 -2.04
CA LEU A 216 8.45 21.80 -1.26
C LEU A 216 9.49 22.90 -1.02
N ALA A 217 9.34 24.09 -1.60
CA ALA A 217 10.25 25.20 -1.34
C ALA A 217 10.40 25.48 0.16
N THR A 218 9.33 25.34 0.92
CA THR A 218 9.29 25.58 2.37
C THR A 218 9.43 24.29 3.18
N LEU A 219 8.74 23.22 2.79
CA LEU A 219 8.79 21.90 3.48
C LEU A 219 10.02 21.09 3.12
N GLY A 220 10.70 21.37 2.00
CA GLY A 220 11.75 20.53 1.46
C GLY A 220 12.94 20.31 2.38
N ASN A 221 13.14 21.14 3.40
CA ASN A 221 14.23 21.00 4.37
C ASN A 221 13.84 20.19 5.62
N VAL A 222 12.59 19.77 5.74
CA VAL A 222 12.15 18.88 6.82
C VAL A 222 12.76 17.50 6.61
N GLY A 223 13.20 16.86 7.66
CA GLY A 223 13.74 15.51 7.61
C GLY A 223 12.68 14.51 7.17
N LEU A 224 13.05 13.54 6.36
CA LEU A 224 12.11 12.54 5.84
C LEU A 224 11.40 11.78 6.99
N ASN A 225 12.14 11.47 8.05
CA ASN A 225 11.61 10.82 9.25
C ASN A 225 10.54 11.64 9.98
N GLU A 226 10.66 12.97 9.91
CA GLU A 226 9.71 13.89 10.56
C GLU A 226 8.36 13.89 9.84
N VAL A 227 8.34 13.59 8.55
CA VAL A 227 7.16 13.73 7.67
C VAL A 227 6.47 12.41 7.36
N ILE A 228 7.25 11.33 7.20
CA ILE A 228 6.73 9.99 6.86
C ILE A 228 6.58 9.14 8.13
N GLY A 229 7.16 9.59 9.22
CA GLY A 229 7.31 8.82 10.45
C GLY A 229 8.53 7.90 10.39
N SER A 230 9.11 7.63 11.54
CA SER A 230 10.18 6.64 11.67
C SER A 230 9.55 5.25 11.72
N LEU A 231 9.42 4.60 10.59
CA LEU A 231 9.09 3.19 10.57
C LEU A 231 10.21 2.41 11.25
N ASP A 232 9.92 1.87 12.42
CA ASP A 232 10.84 1.08 13.24
C ASP A 232 12.13 1.77 13.75
N GLY A 233 12.14 3.08 13.97
CA GLY A 233 13.29 3.79 14.54
C GLY A 233 14.48 3.85 13.58
N ASN A 234 14.23 3.95 12.28
CA ASN A 234 15.26 4.19 11.28
C ASN A 234 15.43 5.69 11.07
N GLU A 235 16.60 6.19 11.39
CA GLU A 235 16.98 7.55 11.07
C GLU A 235 17.64 7.59 9.69
N THR A 236 17.15 8.48 8.83
CA THR A 236 17.80 8.82 7.57
C THR A 236 18.17 10.30 7.56
N SER A 237 19.28 10.63 6.95
CA SER A 237 19.68 12.03 6.73
C SER A 237 18.98 12.68 5.55
N LEU A 238 18.14 11.94 4.82
CA LEU A 238 17.39 12.44 3.67
C LEU A 238 16.32 13.44 4.12
N ARG A 239 16.13 14.44 3.31
CA ARG A 239 15.08 15.45 3.47
C ARG A 239 13.97 15.20 2.47
N LEU A 240 12.80 15.76 2.74
CA LEU A 240 11.63 15.60 1.87
C LEU A 240 11.93 16.01 0.42
N LYS A 241 12.65 17.12 0.21
CA LYS A 241 13.06 17.61 -1.12
C LYS A 241 14.01 16.67 -1.88
N ASP A 242 14.73 15.80 -1.15
CA ASP A 242 15.67 14.87 -1.78
C ASP A 242 14.92 13.67 -2.40
N VAL A 243 13.67 13.47 -2.01
CA VAL A 243 12.92 12.26 -2.35
C VAL A 243 11.51 12.51 -2.90
N ALA A 244 11.05 13.75 -2.96
CA ALA A 244 9.71 14.10 -3.43
C ALA A 244 9.70 15.42 -4.19
N ASP A 245 8.73 15.57 -5.09
CA ASP A 245 8.47 16.77 -5.87
C ASP A 245 7.27 17.56 -5.29
N SER A 246 6.40 16.88 -4.56
CA SER A 246 5.24 17.50 -3.91
C SER A 246 4.82 16.75 -2.65
N TYR A 247 4.06 17.44 -1.82
CA TYR A 247 3.51 16.89 -0.59
C TYR A 247 1.99 17.12 -0.58
N ILE A 248 1.23 16.06 -0.29
CA ILE A 248 -0.23 16.11 -0.31
C ILE A 248 -0.74 16.00 1.14
N TRP A 249 -1.40 17.04 1.59
CA TRP A 249 -2.08 17.07 2.88
C TRP A 249 -3.55 16.74 2.70
N LEU A 250 -4.06 15.73 3.41
CA LEU A 250 -5.42 15.21 3.30
C LEU A 250 -6.31 15.57 4.51
N GLY A 251 -5.94 16.57 5.26
CA GLY A 251 -6.64 16.96 6.47
C GLY A 251 -5.87 16.62 7.74
N ASN A 252 -6.38 17.11 8.87
CA ASN A 252 -5.77 16.84 10.17
C ASN A 252 -5.84 15.34 10.50
N ILE A 253 -4.72 14.75 10.93
CA ILE A 253 -4.61 13.36 11.32
C ILE A 253 -5.66 12.95 12.37
N GLU A 254 -6.00 13.83 13.30
CA GLU A 254 -7.05 13.59 14.30
C GLU A 254 -8.44 13.31 13.69
N SER A 255 -8.67 13.78 12.46
CA SER A 255 -9.91 13.53 11.72
C SER A 255 -9.92 12.19 10.98
N TRP A 256 -8.76 11.54 10.83
CA TRP A 256 -8.64 10.30 10.09
C TRP A 256 -9.36 9.16 10.81
N ARG A 257 -9.80 8.21 10.03
CA ARG A 257 -10.46 7.00 10.54
C ARG A 257 -9.74 5.78 9.99
N PRO A 258 -9.65 4.71 10.77
CA PRO A 258 -9.17 3.42 10.26
C PRO A 258 -10.01 2.96 9.08
N CYS A 259 -9.37 2.31 8.13
CA CYS A 259 -10.08 1.65 7.04
C CYS A 259 -11.08 0.63 7.59
N GLN A 260 -12.25 0.55 6.96
CA GLN A 260 -13.31 -0.36 7.35
C GLN A 260 -13.10 -1.72 6.69
N LEU A 261 -13.24 -2.78 7.48
CA LEU A 261 -13.15 -4.14 6.95
C LEU A 261 -14.38 -4.49 6.11
N ILE A 262 -14.17 -5.26 5.05
CA ILE A 262 -15.24 -5.98 4.38
C ILE A 262 -15.64 -7.15 5.27
N ASP A 263 -16.92 -7.27 5.59
CA ASP A 263 -17.44 -8.35 6.42
C ASP A 263 -17.50 -9.68 5.64
N ARG A 264 -17.27 -10.79 6.35
CA ARG A 264 -17.44 -12.16 5.84
C ARG A 264 -16.69 -12.44 4.54
N VAL A 265 -15.39 -12.20 4.57
CA VAL A 265 -14.50 -12.46 3.44
C VAL A 265 -14.24 -13.96 3.26
N VAL A 266 -14.22 -14.73 4.36
CA VAL A 266 -14.05 -16.18 4.32
C VAL A 266 -15.39 -16.85 4.04
N THR A 267 -15.63 -17.18 2.79
CA THR A 267 -16.86 -17.82 2.30
C THR A 267 -16.71 -19.33 2.21
N GLU A 268 -17.81 -20.03 1.98
CA GLU A 268 -17.77 -21.48 1.73
C GLU A 268 -16.97 -21.83 0.47
N GLU A 269 -17.06 -20.97 -0.53
CA GLU A 269 -16.41 -21.15 -1.84
C GLU A 269 -14.87 -21.02 -1.75
N ASN A 270 -14.38 -20.02 -1.00
CA ASN A 270 -12.94 -19.74 -0.92
C ASN A 270 -12.25 -20.37 0.31
N PHE A 271 -13.02 -20.96 1.24
CA PHE A 271 -12.48 -21.49 2.50
C PHE A 271 -11.39 -22.52 2.30
N GLY A 272 -11.59 -23.49 1.40
CA GLY A 272 -10.61 -24.55 1.18
C GLY A 272 -9.25 -24.02 0.73
N GLN A 273 -9.25 -23.01 -0.15
CA GLN A 273 -8.02 -22.37 -0.61
C GLN A 273 -7.35 -21.57 0.52
N LEU A 274 -8.13 -20.80 1.27
CA LEU A 274 -7.60 -20.00 2.37
C LEU A 274 -7.06 -20.87 3.51
N GLU A 275 -7.77 -21.93 3.85
CA GLU A 275 -7.34 -22.90 4.87
C GLU A 275 -6.01 -23.54 4.49
N ALA A 276 -5.87 -23.98 3.24
CA ALA A 276 -4.62 -24.55 2.75
C ALA A 276 -3.44 -23.56 2.83
N ARG A 277 -3.66 -22.30 2.45
CA ARG A 277 -2.65 -21.23 2.58
C ARG A 277 -2.27 -20.97 4.03
N TYR A 278 -3.25 -20.93 4.92
CA TYR A 278 -3.03 -20.69 6.35
C TYR A 278 -2.29 -21.83 7.01
N ARG A 279 -2.64 -23.07 6.69
CA ARG A 279 -1.95 -24.26 7.18
C ARG A 279 -0.48 -24.30 6.75
N ALA A 280 -0.15 -23.74 5.59
CA ALA A 280 1.23 -23.62 5.14
C ALA A 280 2.04 -22.61 5.98
N ILE A 281 1.39 -21.62 6.58
CA ILE A 281 2.03 -20.60 7.41
C ILE A 281 2.08 -21.04 8.88
N ASP A 282 0.99 -21.61 9.37
CA ASP A 282 0.81 -22.07 10.74
C ASP A 282 0.31 -23.54 10.73
N PRO A 283 1.23 -24.50 10.58
CA PRO A 283 0.89 -25.92 10.56
C PRO A 283 0.45 -26.36 11.95
N ARG A 284 -0.79 -26.81 12.07
CA ARG A 284 -1.36 -27.43 13.26
C ARG A 284 -2.11 -28.71 12.92
N PRO A 285 -2.27 -29.67 13.88
CA PRO A 285 -2.93 -30.95 13.58
C PRO A 285 -4.44 -30.78 13.30
N GLU A 286 -5.08 -29.81 13.94
CA GLU A 286 -6.50 -29.51 13.75
C GLU A 286 -6.72 -28.70 12.46
N GLN A 287 -7.81 -28.97 11.78
CA GLN A 287 -8.23 -28.18 10.63
C GLN A 287 -8.72 -26.81 11.07
N TRP A 288 -8.35 -25.76 10.34
CA TRP A 288 -8.90 -24.43 10.56
C TRP A 288 -10.40 -24.41 10.27
N THR A 289 -11.13 -23.62 11.03
CA THR A 289 -12.53 -23.31 10.73
C THR A 289 -12.66 -21.96 10.02
N ARG A 290 -13.76 -21.74 9.34
CA ARG A 290 -14.04 -20.44 8.71
C ARG A 290 -14.06 -19.30 9.73
N ASP A 291 -14.67 -19.53 10.88
CA ASP A 291 -14.79 -18.52 11.92
C ASP A 291 -13.42 -18.14 12.51
N GLU A 292 -12.53 -19.11 12.72
CA GLU A 292 -11.16 -18.86 13.16
C GLU A 292 -10.37 -18.04 12.14
N LEU A 293 -10.45 -18.38 10.83
CA LEU A 293 -9.76 -17.63 9.80
C LEU A 293 -10.32 -16.21 9.67
N GLU A 294 -11.64 -16.04 9.78
CA GLU A 294 -12.28 -14.73 9.76
C GLU A 294 -11.85 -13.88 10.97
N GLU A 295 -11.73 -14.47 12.16
CA GLU A 295 -11.29 -13.77 13.37
C GLU A 295 -9.83 -13.32 13.27
N ILE A 296 -8.93 -14.22 12.85
CA ILE A 296 -7.51 -13.89 12.65
C ILE A 296 -7.34 -12.76 11.63
N ARG A 297 -8.09 -12.82 10.52
CA ARG A 297 -8.11 -11.77 9.52
C ARG A 297 -8.52 -10.43 10.15
N ARG A 298 -9.63 -10.44 10.85
CA ARG A 298 -10.19 -9.26 11.49
C ARG A 298 -9.21 -8.63 12.49
N GLU A 299 -8.66 -9.42 13.39
CA GLU A 299 -7.67 -8.94 14.36
C GLU A 299 -6.40 -8.41 13.69
N GLY A 300 -5.89 -9.11 12.69
CA GLY A 300 -4.68 -8.70 11.97
C GLY A 300 -4.89 -7.38 11.22
N GLN A 301 -6.00 -7.22 10.53
CA GLN A 301 -6.32 -6.01 9.77
C GLN A 301 -6.63 -4.81 10.67
N LEU A 302 -7.34 -5.02 11.78
CA LEU A 302 -7.57 -3.95 12.76
C LEU A 302 -6.25 -3.44 13.35
N LYS A 303 -5.34 -4.33 13.72
CA LYS A 303 -4.02 -3.95 14.24
C LYS A 303 -3.20 -3.18 13.19
N LEU A 304 -3.23 -3.60 11.93
CA LEU A 304 -2.57 -2.87 10.84
C LEU A 304 -3.20 -1.49 10.65
N SER A 305 -4.51 -1.41 10.59
CA SER A 305 -5.24 -0.15 10.42
C SER A 305 -4.94 0.83 11.56
N GLU A 306 -4.95 0.37 12.81
CA GLU A 306 -4.60 1.17 13.98
C GLU A 306 -3.14 1.62 13.98
N SER A 307 -2.21 0.79 13.48
CA SER A 307 -0.80 1.13 13.40
C SER A 307 -0.49 2.21 12.35
N TRP A 308 -1.32 2.34 11.33
CA TRP A 308 -1.16 3.36 10.29
C TRP A 308 -1.68 4.72 10.71
N ILE A 309 -2.64 4.76 11.63
CA ILE A 309 -3.02 5.98 12.32
C ILE A 309 -2.11 6.07 13.55
N GLN A 310 -0.95 6.66 13.40
CA GLN A 310 -0.14 7.00 14.57
C GLN A 310 -0.87 8.10 15.32
N LEU A 311 -1.63 7.72 16.33
CA LEU A 311 -2.17 8.67 17.29
C LEU A 311 -1.00 9.42 17.93
N PRO A 312 -1.18 10.71 18.29
CA PRO A 312 -0.14 11.47 18.97
C PRO A 312 0.39 10.65 20.15
N ILE A 313 1.71 10.52 20.20
CA ILE A 313 2.40 9.72 21.22
C ILE A 313 1.98 10.23 22.57
N PRO A 314 1.34 9.43 23.45
CA PRO A 314 1.11 9.86 24.81
C PRO A 314 2.45 10.24 25.45
N ASP A 315 2.49 11.26 26.29
CA ASP A 315 3.69 11.77 26.98
C ASP A 315 4.44 10.72 27.83
N GLU A 316 3.95 9.52 27.93
CA GLU A 316 4.62 8.39 28.56
C GLU A 316 5.32 7.50 27.50
N PRO A 317 6.64 7.30 27.62
CA PRO A 317 7.36 6.38 26.76
C PRO A 317 6.75 4.96 26.90
N PRO A 318 6.46 4.27 25.80
CA PRO A 318 5.89 2.94 25.86
C PRO A 318 6.79 2.02 26.67
N ALA A 319 6.21 1.31 27.61
CA ALA A 319 6.93 0.32 28.40
C ALA A 319 7.67 -0.62 27.44
N LYS A 320 9.00 -0.70 27.58
CA LYS A 320 9.88 -1.51 26.70
C LYS A 320 9.31 -2.94 26.60
N ARG A 321 8.63 -3.23 25.49
CA ARG A 321 8.20 -4.59 25.17
C ARG A 321 9.42 -5.38 24.73
N ASN A 322 9.72 -6.46 25.43
CA ASN A 322 10.70 -7.43 24.95
C ASN A 322 10.22 -8.02 23.61
N ARG A 323 11.15 -8.32 22.73
CA ARG A 323 10.95 -8.95 21.40
C ARG A 323 10.04 -10.20 21.38
N PHE A 324 9.65 -10.72 22.56
CA PHE A 324 8.82 -11.92 22.74
C PHE A 324 7.55 -11.66 23.57
N GLY A 325 7.10 -10.42 23.70
CA GLY A 325 5.81 -10.13 24.32
C GLY A 325 5.67 -10.47 25.83
N ARG A 326 6.75 -10.87 26.51
CA ARG A 326 6.70 -11.16 27.94
C ARG A 326 7.05 -9.92 28.76
N ARG A 327 6.13 -9.48 29.61
CA ARG A 327 6.43 -8.52 30.68
C ARG A 327 7.48 -9.17 31.60
N ARG A 328 8.60 -8.48 31.84
CA ARG A 328 9.44 -8.81 33.00
C ARG A 328 8.73 -8.29 34.26
N PRO A 329 8.82 -9.06 35.34
CA PRO A 329 8.25 -8.67 36.64
C PRO A 329 8.90 -7.41 37.19
#